data_057df9547c0708fb49f52878bc218d87
#
_entry.id   057df9547c0708fb49f52878bc218d87
#
_cell.length_a   1.000
_cell.length_b   1.000
_cell.length_c   1.000
_cell.angle_alpha   90.00
_cell.angle_beta   90.00
_cell.angle_gamma   90.00
#
_symmetry.space_group_name_H-M   'P 1'
#
loop_
_entity.id
_entity.type
_entity.pdbx_description
1 polymer ?
#
loop_
_entity_poly.entity_id
_entity_poly.type
_entity_poly.pdbx_seq_one_letter_code
_entity_poly.pdbx_strand_id
1 'polypeptide(L)'
;LGFWQELFPEPPLCINCGDTFVFSSLPRLCNSCLSEIELREEPFVREIEGSDSFFTLINSPLVYRGAVRSLLRSLKYDNSPEAALPLAEIMVGSSMLAKLLAGSSALVVPVPLASSRLKSRGYNQAALLAGIIASKFSLELDRNILKRPRETPPLYELSSLERKNVLSGAFSVDNSLSWKLAGREVLLVDDIITTGSTLREAGSLLAQKGAGNLLALTAAAVGKQDY
;
A
#
# COMPACT_ATOMS: atom_id res chain seq x y z
N LEU A 1 28.19 -18.33 -16.74
CA LEU A 1 28.49 -17.88 -15.37
C LEU A 1 29.62 -18.75 -14.87
N GLY A 2 30.79 -18.16 -14.51
CA GLY A 2 31.98 -18.93 -14.18
C GLY A 2 31.89 -19.48 -12.74
N PHE A 3 32.47 -20.63 -12.48
CA PHE A 3 32.58 -21.31 -11.19
C PHE A 3 32.95 -20.37 -10.01
N TRP A 4 33.72 -19.33 -10.26
CA TRP A 4 34.12 -18.33 -9.29
C TRP A 4 32.95 -17.42 -8.83
N GLN A 5 31.95 -17.14 -9.66
CA GLN A 5 30.78 -16.33 -9.31
C GLN A 5 29.79 -17.09 -8.43
N GLU A 6 29.78 -18.43 -8.50
CA GLU A 6 29.01 -19.28 -7.58
C GLU A 6 29.63 -19.35 -6.19
N LEU A 7 30.98 -19.35 -6.10
CA LEU A 7 31.72 -19.38 -4.85
C LEU A 7 31.81 -18.02 -4.14
N PHE A 8 31.80 -16.93 -4.91
CA PHE A 8 31.91 -15.55 -4.44
C PHE A 8 30.82 -14.71 -5.10
N PRO A 9 29.55 -14.85 -4.69
CA PRO A 9 28.48 -14.02 -5.23
C PRO A 9 28.77 -12.54 -4.95
N GLU A 10 28.48 -11.69 -5.92
CA GLU A 10 28.59 -10.25 -5.71
C GLU A 10 27.74 -9.83 -4.51
N PRO A 11 28.24 -8.94 -3.64
CA PRO A 11 27.46 -8.47 -2.53
C PRO A 11 26.18 -7.80 -3.02
N PRO A 12 25.05 -7.99 -2.32
CA PRO A 12 23.79 -7.39 -2.73
C PRO A 12 23.87 -5.86 -2.71
N LEU A 13 23.20 -5.23 -3.65
CA LEU A 13 23.03 -3.78 -3.70
C LEU A 13 21.80 -3.36 -2.92
N CYS A 14 21.92 -2.31 -2.12
CA CYS A 14 20.81 -1.67 -1.45
C CYS A 14 19.89 -0.99 -2.47
N ILE A 15 18.61 -1.36 -2.46
CA ILE A 15 17.63 -0.83 -3.42
C ILE A 15 17.34 0.67 -3.22
N ASN A 16 17.67 1.22 -2.05
CA ASN A 16 17.45 2.64 -1.74
C ASN A 16 18.66 3.52 -2.08
N CYS A 17 19.87 3.18 -1.62
CA CYS A 17 21.06 4.01 -1.83
C CYS A 17 22.00 3.50 -2.92
N GLY A 18 21.86 2.25 -3.38
CA GLY A 18 22.74 1.62 -4.37
C GLY A 18 24.03 1.05 -3.79
N ASP A 19 24.33 1.27 -2.51
CA ASP A 19 25.55 0.77 -1.89
C ASP A 19 25.52 -0.75 -1.72
N THR A 20 26.68 -1.38 -1.80
CA THR A 20 26.84 -2.78 -1.44
C THR A 20 26.73 -2.97 0.07
N PHE A 21 26.19 -4.09 0.50
CA PHE A 21 26.16 -4.47 1.91
C PHE A 21 26.37 -5.97 2.09
N VAL A 22 26.96 -6.37 3.22
CA VAL A 22 27.27 -7.77 3.50
C VAL A 22 26.14 -8.43 4.30
N PHE A 23 25.52 -7.67 5.21
CA PHE A 23 24.47 -8.16 6.09
C PHE A 23 23.39 -7.11 6.33
N SER A 24 22.14 -7.54 6.31
CA SER A 24 20.98 -6.73 6.75
C SER A 24 19.90 -7.65 7.30
N SER A 25 19.14 -7.15 8.26
CA SER A 25 17.96 -7.84 8.80
C SER A 25 16.78 -7.85 7.83
N LEU A 26 16.83 -6.99 6.80
CA LEU A 26 15.81 -6.94 5.75
C LEU A 26 16.41 -7.21 4.36
N PRO A 27 15.73 -7.98 3.53
CA PRO A 27 16.21 -8.24 2.18
C PRO A 27 16.25 -6.95 1.36
N ARG A 28 17.35 -6.77 0.61
CA ARG A 28 17.58 -5.68 -0.34
C ARG A 28 17.65 -4.27 0.23
N LEU A 29 17.78 -4.11 1.55
CA LEU A 29 17.94 -2.81 2.21
C LEU A 29 19.12 -2.87 3.18
N CYS A 30 20.11 -1.96 3.05
CA CYS A 30 21.25 -1.91 3.96
C CYS A 30 20.84 -1.37 5.34
N ASN A 31 21.66 -1.63 6.37
CA ASN A 31 21.36 -1.21 7.73
C ASN A 31 21.31 0.33 7.89
N SER A 32 22.09 1.08 7.12
CA SER A 32 22.05 2.55 7.12
C SER A 32 20.68 3.05 6.69
N CYS A 33 20.17 2.58 5.53
CA CYS A 33 18.84 2.96 5.08
C CYS A 33 17.72 2.44 6.00
N LEU A 34 17.91 1.29 6.62
CA LEU A 34 16.95 0.74 7.57
C LEU A 34 16.86 1.62 8.82
N SER A 35 17.98 2.14 9.33
CA SER A 35 18.00 3.02 10.50
C SER A 35 17.34 4.38 10.30
N GLU A 36 17.13 4.80 9.04
CA GLU A 36 16.38 6.02 8.71
C GLU A 36 14.85 5.83 8.77
N ILE A 37 14.40 4.56 8.84
CA ILE A 37 12.97 4.25 8.79
C ILE A 37 12.37 4.36 10.18
N GLU A 38 11.40 5.24 10.31
CA GLU A 38 10.66 5.43 11.53
C GLU A 38 9.27 4.82 11.43
N LEU A 39 8.93 4.04 12.46
CA LEU A 39 7.58 3.54 12.67
C LEU A 39 6.77 4.54 13.48
N ARG A 40 5.48 4.64 13.18
CA ARG A 40 4.53 5.35 14.04
C ARG A 40 4.20 4.46 15.24
N GLU A 41 4.28 5.05 16.43
CA GLU A 41 3.94 4.35 17.69
C GLU A 41 2.42 4.18 17.82
N GLU A 42 1.65 5.12 17.28
CA GLU A 42 0.19 5.12 17.31
C GLU A 42 -0.44 5.00 15.92
N PRO A 43 -1.67 4.47 15.82
CA PRO A 43 -2.39 4.44 14.56
C PRO A 43 -2.47 5.85 13.99
N PHE A 44 -2.23 5.96 12.70
CA PHE A 44 -2.57 7.19 11.99
C PHE A 44 -4.11 7.24 11.84
N VAL A 45 -4.77 7.69 12.91
CA VAL A 45 -6.19 8.00 12.86
C VAL A 45 -6.32 9.37 12.21
N ARG A 46 -6.45 9.41 10.89
CA ARG A 46 -6.91 10.61 10.20
C ARG A 46 -8.43 10.50 10.03
N GLU A 47 -9.15 11.49 10.53
CA GLU A 47 -10.50 11.74 10.09
C GLU A 47 -10.44 12.03 8.58
N ILE A 48 -10.80 11.04 7.78
CA ILE A 48 -11.07 11.27 6.36
C ILE A 48 -12.45 11.91 6.34
N GLU A 49 -12.54 13.21 6.07
CA GLU A 49 -13.80 13.94 5.98
C GLU A 49 -14.87 13.14 5.25
N GLY A 50 -15.99 12.83 5.93
CA GLY A 50 -17.11 12.07 5.39
C GLY A 50 -16.90 10.55 5.29
N SER A 51 -15.89 9.98 5.95
CA SER A 51 -15.65 8.53 6.01
C SER A 51 -16.06 7.88 7.33
N ASP A 52 -16.59 8.67 8.26
CA ASP A 52 -16.79 8.32 9.68
C ASP A 52 -17.73 7.14 9.91
N SER A 53 -18.35 6.63 8.84
CA SER A 53 -19.35 5.57 8.96
C SER A 53 -18.93 4.21 8.41
N PHE A 54 -17.80 4.08 7.71
CA PHE A 54 -17.45 2.80 7.07
C PHE A 54 -16.05 2.27 7.36
N PHE A 55 -15.06 3.11 7.66
CA PHE A 55 -13.75 2.61 8.12
C PHE A 55 -13.71 2.48 9.64
N THR A 56 -13.46 1.27 10.12
CA THR A 56 -13.21 1.00 11.54
C THR A 56 -11.82 1.46 11.97
N LEU A 57 -10.85 1.36 11.07
CA LEU A 57 -9.46 1.76 11.31
C LEU A 57 -8.76 2.10 10.00
N ILE A 58 -7.91 3.14 10.04
CA ILE A 58 -6.94 3.47 8.99
C ILE A 58 -5.56 3.43 9.61
N ASN A 59 -4.69 2.58 9.10
CA ASN A 59 -3.32 2.44 9.58
C ASN A 59 -2.31 2.81 8.51
N SER A 60 -1.29 3.59 8.90
CA SER A 60 -0.14 3.99 8.07
C SER A 60 1.11 3.91 8.94
N PRO A 61 1.74 2.72 9.05
CA PRO A 61 2.75 2.46 10.05
C PRO A 61 4.05 3.22 9.86
N LEU A 62 4.37 3.71 8.64
CA LEU A 62 5.64 4.35 8.36
C LEU A 62 5.51 5.88 8.31
N VAL A 63 6.54 6.58 8.78
CA VAL A 63 6.65 8.03 8.59
C VAL A 63 7.15 8.32 7.17
N TYR A 64 6.47 9.23 6.45
CA TYR A 64 6.80 9.57 5.05
C TYR A 64 8.02 10.49 4.95
N ARG A 65 9.22 9.97 5.22
CA ARG A 65 10.50 10.69 5.08
C ARG A 65 11.66 9.75 4.80
N GLY A 66 12.86 10.30 4.54
CA GLY A 66 14.07 9.53 4.35
C GLY A 66 13.90 8.36 3.36
N ALA A 67 14.39 7.20 3.75
CA ALA A 67 14.33 5.98 2.95
C ALA A 67 12.91 5.55 2.58
N VAL A 68 11.89 5.78 3.44
CA VAL A 68 10.48 5.46 3.11
C VAL A 68 9.99 6.27 1.92
N ARG A 69 10.27 7.59 1.91
CA ARG A 69 9.90 8.47 0.79
C ARG A 69 10.59 8.05 -0.50
N SER A 70 11.88 7.74 -0.42
CA SER A 70 12.68 7.30 -1.56
C SER A 70 12.16 5.97 -2.13
N LEU A 71 11.95 4.94 -1.31
CA LEU A 71 11.41 3.64 -1.73
C LEU A 71 10.02 3.76 -2.35
N LEU A 72 9.12 4.56 -1.76
CA LEU A 72 7.79 4.81 -2.33
C LEU A 72 7.86 5.55 -3.66
N ARG A 73 8.84 6.45 -3.83
CA ARG A 73 9.08 7.11 -5.10
C ARG A 73 9.58 6.13 -6.16
N SER A 74 10.57 5.31 -5.82
CA SER A 74 11.12 4.29 -6.72
C SER A 74 10.04 3.29 -7.14
N LEU A 75 9.18 2.88 -6.21
CA LEU A 75 8.03 2.04 -6.48
C LEU A 75 7.00 2.69 -7.43
N LYS A 76 6.92 4.03 -7.46
CA LYS A 76 5.97 4.76 -8.32
C LYS A 76 6.52 5.17 -9.68
N TYR A 77 7.79 5.55 -9.75
CA TYR A 77 8.33 6.31 -10.88
C TYR A 77 9.57 5.70 -11.50
N ASP A 78 10.35 4.90 -10.76
CA ASP A 78 11.64 4.39 -11.22
C ASP A 78 11.57 2.92 -11.68
N ASN A 79 10.35 2.41 -11.92
CA ASN A 79 10.08 1.02 -12.36
C ASN A 79 10.77 -0.04 -11.47
N SER A 80 10.70 0.14 -10.16
CA SER A 80 11.37 -0.69 -9.16
C SER A 80 10.33 -1.45 -8.28
N PRO A 81 9.66 -2.49 -8.83
CA PRO A 81 8.64 -3.24 -8.07
C PRO A 81 9.21 -3.93 -6.83
N GLU A 82 10.49 -4.26 -6.83
CA GLU A 82 11.20 -4.86 -5.70
C GLU A 82 11.29 -3.96 -4.47
N ALA A 83 11.08 -2.64 -4.60
CA ALA A 83 10.97 -1.72 -3.45
C ALA A 83 9.74 -2.02 -2.57
N ALA A 84 8.75 -2.75 -3.09
CA ALA A 84 7.61 -3.20 -2.31
C ALA A 84 7.99 -4.19 -1.20
N LEU A 85 9.03 -5.01 -1.41
CA LEU A 85 9.42 -6.05 -0.45
C LEU A 85 9.89 -5.45 0.89
N PRO A 86 10.94 -4.60 0.95
CA PRO A 86 11.36 -4.03 2.23
C PRO A 86 10.26 -3.18 2.88
N LEU A 87 9.49 -2.41 2.11
CA LEU A 87 8.36 -1.64 2.64
C LEU A 87 7.33 -2.54 3.33
N ALA A 88 6.87 -3.60 2.65
CA ALA A 88 5.87 -4.51 3.21
C ALA A 88 6.40 -5.31 4.40
N GLU A 89 7.65 -5.76 4.39
CA GLU A 89 8.26 -6.47 5.54
C GLU A 89 8.33 -5.58 6.78
N ILE A 90 8.66 -4.29 6.63
CA ILE A 90 8.65 -3.35 7.75
C ILE A 90 7.22 -3.09 8.24
N MET A 91 6.26 -2.91 7.31
CA MET A 91 4.85 -2.76 7.67
C MET A 91 4.34 -3.96 8.49
N VAL A 92 4.66 -5.18 8.04
CA VAL A 92 4.30 -6.43 8.71
C VAL A 92 4.97 -6.55 10.08
N GLY A 93 6.21 -6.08 10.22
CA GLY A 93 6.94 -6.06 11.48
C GLY A 93 6.38 -5.08 12.52
N SER A 94 5.48 -4.18 12.13
CA SER A 94 4.85 -3.27 13.07
C SER A 94 3.93 -4.04 14.03
N SER A 95 4.12 -3.85 15.34
CA SER A 95 3.36 -4.53 16.38
C SER A 95 1.85 -4.27 16.29
N MET A 96 1.49 -3.12 15.76
CA MET A 96 0.12 -2.73 15.55
C MET A 96 -0.55 -3.53 14.42
N LEU A 97 0.10 -3.65 13.26
CA LEU A 97 -0.47 -4.43 12.16
C LEU A 97 -0.56 -5.90 12.52
N ALA A 98 0.45 -6.43 13.23
CA ALA A 98 0.43 -7.79 13.74
C ALA A 98 -0.77 -8.04 14.68
N LYS A 99 -1.06 -7.11 15.61
CA LYS A 99 -2.23 -7.21 16.50
C LYS A 99 -3.56 -7.09 15.75
N LEU A 100 -3.63 -6.19 14.77
CA LEU A 100 -4.84 -5.96 13.98
C LEU A 100 -5.22 -7.18 13.15
N LEU A 101 -4.25 -7.86 12.57
CA LEU A 101 -4.48 -8.98 11.66
C LEU A 101 -4.33 -10.36 12.33
N ALA A 102 -3.98 -10.43 13.62
CA ALA A 102 -3.91 -11.69 14.35
C ALA A 102 -5.27 -12.38 14.39
N GLY A 103 -5.37 -13.55 13.76
CA GLY A 103 -6.62 -14.33 13.67
C GLY A 103 -7.70 -13.72 12.78
N SER A 104 -7.41 -12.64 12.05
CA SER A 104 -8.33 -12.06 11.07
C SER A 104 -8.57 -13.01 9.89
N SER A 105 -9.77 -12.95 9.31
CA SER A 105 -10.14 -13.59 8.05
C SER A 105 -10.48 -12.56 6.96
N ALA A 106 -9.95 -11.35 7.10
CA ALA A 106 -10.20 -10.25 6.20
C ALA A 106 -9.86 -10.60 4.74
N LEU A 107 -10.70 -10.12 3.83
CA LEU A 107 -10.39 -10.11 2.42
C LEU A 107 -9.47 -8.92 2.11
N VAL A 108 -8.26 -9.21 1.66
CA VAL A 108 -7.30 -8.17 1.27
C VAL A 108 -7.63 -7.69 -0.15
N VAL A 109 -7.88 -6.40 -0.29
CA VAL A 109 -8.24 -5.77 -1.57
C VAL A 109 -7.28 -4.60 -1.83
N PRO A 110 -6.43 -4.67 -2.87
CA PRO A 110 -5.59 -3.55 -3.24
C PRO A 110 -6.40 -2.47 -3.98
N VAL A 111 -6.08 -1.20 -3.71
CA VAL A 111 -6.61 -0.08 -4.51
C VAL A 111 -6.10 -0.20 -5.95
N PRO A 112 -6.99 -0.24 -6.96
CA PRO A 112 -6.58 -0.39 -8.35
C PRO A 112 -6.06 0.91 -8.94
N LEU A 113 -5.08 0.78 -9.84
CA LEU A 113 -4.65 1.87 -10.72
C LEU A 113 -5.61 2.04 -11.89
N ALA A 114 -5.66 3.27 -12.44
CA ALA A 114 -6.23 3.51 -13.75
C ALA A 114 -5.43 2.78 -14.84
N SER A 115 -6.10 2.36 -15.91
CA SER A 115 -5.52 1.48 -16.95
C SER A 115 -4.29 2.08 -17.63
N SER A 116 -4.28 3.39 -17.88
CA SER A 116 -3.13 4.09 -18.46
C SER A 116 -1.88 4.00 -17.55
N ARG A 117 -2.08 4.21 -16.24
CA ARG A 117 -0.98 4.10 -15.27
C ARG A 117 -0.49 2.67 -15.08
N LEU A 118 -1.38 1.71 -15.10
CA LEU A 118 -1.00 0.30 -15.04
C LEU A 118 -0.16 -0.09 -16.26
N LYS A 119 -0.56 0.38 -17.47
CA LYS A 119 0.22 0.14 -18.70
C LYS A 119 1.58 0.81 -18.68
N SER A 120 1.67 2.06 -18.23
CA SER A 120 2.94 2.80 -18.20
C SER A 120 3.90 2.29 -17.13
N ARG A 121 3.38 1.83 -15.98
CA ARG A 121 4.18 1.35 -14.84
C ARG A 121 4.47 -0.15 -14.89
N GLY A 122 3.62 -0.93 -15.57
CA GLY A 122 3.73 -2.39 -15.65
C GLY A 122 3.18 -3.15 -14.43
N TYR A 123 2.93 -2.49 -13.30
CA TYR A 123 2.42 -3.10 -12.07
C TYR A 123 1.58 -2.12 -11.23
N ASN A 124 0.80 -2.68 -10.32
CA ASN A 124 0.09 -1.93 -9.28
C ASN A 124 0.84 -2.06 -7.94
N GLN A 125 1.38 -0.95 -7.43
CA GLN A 125 2.15 -0.91 -6.18
C GLN A 125 1.33 -1.37 -4.98
N ALA A 126 0.06 -0.97 -4.90
CA ALA A 126 -0.83 -1.43 -3.82
C ALA A 126 -1.04 -2.95 -3.87
N ALA A 127 -1.11 -3.53 -5.08
CA ALA A 127 -1.25 -4.98 -5.24
C ALA A 127 0.03 -5.76 -4.88
N LEU A 128 1.22 -5.16 -5.06
CA LEU A 128 2.47 -5.75 -4.60
C LEU A 128 2.53 -5.79 -3.07
N LEU A 129 2.26 -4.66 -2.41
CA LEU A 129 2.20 -4.57 -0.95
C LEU A 129 1.14 -5.52 -0.38
N ALA A 130 -0.08 -5.49 -0.93
CA ALA A 130 -1.19 -6.35 -0.52
C ALA A 130 -0.85 -7.85 -0.64
N GLY A 131 -0.13 -8.24 -1.69
CA GLY A 131 0.30 -9.62 -1.92
C GLY A 131 1.24 -10.14 -0.83
N ILE A 132 2.23 -9.32 -0.44
CA ILE A 132 3.18 -9.68 0.62
C ILE A 132 2.46 -9.76 1.98
N ILE A 133 1.62 -8.76 2.28
CA ILE A 133 0.84 -8.72 3.53
C ILE A 133 -0.10 -9.91 3.63
N ALA A 134 -0.88 -10.19 2.57
CA ALA A 134 -1.80 -11.32 2.54
C ALA A 134 -1.08 -12.67 2.75
N SER A 135 0.06 -12.85 2.08
CA SER A 135 0.90 -14.05 2.25
C SER A 135 1.39 -14.20 3.70
N LYS A 136 1.87 -13.12 4.30
CA LYS A 136 2.44 -13.14 5.66
C LYS A 136 1.41 -13.50 6.74
N PHE A 137 0.18 -13.04 6.57
CA PHE A 137 -0.91 -13.29 7.52
C PHE A 137 -1.87 -14.42 7.08
N SER A 138 -1.54 -15.13 5.98
CA SER A 138 -2.39 -16.19 5.41
C SER A 138 -3.82 -15.73 5.10
N LEU A 139 -3.97 -14.49 4.61
CA LEU A 139 -5.24 -13.89 4.24
C LEU A 139 -5.58 -14.12 2.76
N GLU A 140 -6.86 -14.15 2.43
CA GLU A 140 -7.32 -14.18 1.04
C GLU A 140 -7.04 -12.82 0.38
N LEU A 141 -6.44 -12.85 -0.81
CA LEU A 141 -6.21 -11.67 -1.64
C LEU A 141 -7.12 -11.70 -2.87
N ASP A 142 -7.90 -10.65 -3.10
CA ASP A 142 -8.64 -10.46 -4.34
C ASP A 142 -8.23 -9.15 -5.04
N ARG A 143 -7.56 -9.30 -6.20
CA ARG A 143 -7.08 -8.17 -7.02
C ARG A 143 -8.11 -7.68 -8.03
N ASN A 144 -9.24 -8.36 -8.17
CA ASN A 144 -10.18 -8.16 -9.26
C ASN A 144 -11.53 -7.61 -8.81
N ILE A 145 -11.85 -7.73 -7.52
CA ILE A 145 -13.15 -7.32 -7.00
C ILE A 145 -13.38 -5.81 -7.11
N LEU A 146 -12.34 -5.01 -6.85
CA LEU A 146 -12.35 -3.56 -7.01
C LEU A 146 -11.62 -3.17 -8.30
N LYS A 147 -12.28 -2.40 -9.15
CA LYS A 147 -11.77 -1.93 -10.44
C LYS A 147 -11.79 -0.40 -10.52
N ARG A 148 -10.92 0.16 -11.35
CA ARG A 148 -10.87 1.61 -11.64
C ARG A 148 -11.00 1.83 -13.15
N PRO A 149 -12.21 1.73 -13.70
CA PRO A 149 -12.44 1.87 -15.13
C PRO A 149 -12.24 3.32 -15.63
N ARG A 150 -12.44 4.32 -14.76
CA ARG A 150 -12.33 5.72 -15.13
C ARG A 150 -10.88 6.20 -15.03
N GLU A 151 -10.38 6.76 -16.12
CA GLU A 151 -9.11 7.49 -16.13
C GLU A 151 -9.25 8.79 -15.35
N THR A 152 -8.25 9.10 -14.55
CA THR A 152 -8.20 10.34 -13.76
C THR A 152 -6.83 10.98 -13.91
N PRO A 153 -6.73 12.31 -13.96
CA PRO A 153 -5.43 12.98 -13.99
C PRO A 153 -4.58 12.62 -12.76
N PRO A 154 -3.28 12.92 -12.77
CA PRO A 154 -2.42 12.73 -11.62
C PRO A 154 -2.96 13.48 -10.40
N LEU A 155 -3.30 12.75 -9.33
CA LEU A 155 -3.95 13.35 -8.17
C LEU A 155 -3.05 14.34 -7.41
N TYR A 156 -1.73 14.21 -7.53
CA TYR A 156 -0.78 15.11 -6.86
C TYR A 156 -0.81 16.54 -7.43
N GLU A 157 -1.32 16.72 -8.64
CA GLU A 157 -1.49 18.04 -9.30
C GLU A 157 -2.78 18.76 -8.88
N LEU A 158 -3.68 18.08 -8.17
CA LEU A 158 -5.02 18.57 -7.85
C LEU A 158 -5.13 19.00 -6.38
N SER A 159 -5.93 20.04 -6.13
CA SER A 159 -6.38 20.42 -4.78
C SER A 159 -7.26 19.32 -4.16
N SER A 160 -7.50 19.39 -2.84
CA SER A 160 -8.36 18.41 -2.13
C SER A 160 -9.77 18.34 -2.71
N LEU A 161 -10.35 19.48 -3.07
CA LEU A 161 -11.71 19.55 -3.66
C LEU A 161 -11.75 18.94 -5.05
N GLU A 162 -10.78 19.24 -5.91
CA GLU A 162 -10.65 18.66 -7.23
C GLU A 162 -10.46 17.16 -7.18
N ARG A 163 -9.62 16.67 -6.25
CA ARG A 163 -9.45 15.21 -6.03
C ARG A 163 -10.77 14.51 -5.69
N LYS A 164 -11.60 15.13 -4.84
CA LYS A 164 -12.91 14.59 -4.47
C LYS A 164 -13.81 14.47 -5.70
N ASN A 165 -13.89 15.52 -6.51
CA ASN A 165 -14.74 15.56 -7.70
C ASN A 165 -14.27 14.57 -8.79
N VAL A 166 -12.95 14.51 -9.02
CA VAL A 166 -12.34 13.63 -10.04
C VAL A 166 -12.47 12.15 -9.66
N LEU A 167 -12.42 11.82 -8.38
CA LEU A 167 -12.53 10.44 -7.91
C LEU A 167 -13.96 9.93 -7.78
N SER A 168 -14.96 10.82 -7.73
CA SER A 168 -16.37 10.42 -7.65
C SER A 168 -16.73 9.51 -8.82
N GLY A 169 -17.19 8.27 -8.53
CA GLY A 169 -17.50 7.25 -9.52
C GLY A 169 -16.29 6.71 -10.30
N ALA A 170 -15.06 6.91 -9.79
CA ALA A 170 -13.86 6.38 -10.44
C ALA A 170 -13.70 4.86 -10.28
N PHE A 171 -14.32 4.29 -9.25
CA PHE A 171 -14.23 2.86 -8.93
C PHE A 171 -15.53 2.12 -9.26
N SER A 172 -15.39 0.83 -9.49
CA SER A 172 -16.51 -0.11 -9.62
C SER A 172 -16.17 -1.43 -8.94
N VAL A 173 -17.20 -2.14 -8.46
CA VAL A 173 -17.07 -3.51 -7.96
C VAL A 173 -17.49 -4.49 -9.06
N ASP A 174 -16.71 -5.53 -9.26
CA ASP A 174 -17.09 -6.61 -10.16
C ASP A 174 -18.31 -7.36 -9.57
N ASN A 175 -19.46 -7.24 -10.23
CA ASN A 175 -20.70 -7.82 -9.74
C ASN A 175 -20.63 -9.35 -9.61
N SER A 176 -19.81 -10.02 -10.41
CA SER A 176 -19.62 -11.48 -10.32
C SER A 176 -18.87 -11.91 -9.07
N LEU A 177 -18.13 -10.99 -8.44
CA LEU A 177 -17.33 -11.21 -7.23
C LEU A 177 -17.94 -10.54 -5.98
N SER A 178 -19.01 -9.75 -6.13
CA SER A 178 -19.59 -8.96 -5.03
C SER A 178 -20.06 -9.82 -3.83
N TRP A 179 -20.43 -11.07 -4.07
CA TRP A 179 -20.81 -12.03 -3.03
C TRP A 179 -19.69 -12.24 -1.98
N LYS A 180 -18.42 -12.05 -2.38
CA LYS A 180 -17.28 -12.17 -1.46
C LYS A 180 -17.23 -11.06 -0.40
N LEU A 181 -17.96 -9.96 -0.61
CA LEU A 181 -18.01 -8.82 0.33
C LEU A 181 -19.05 -9.00 1.42
N ALA A 182 -20.09 -9.82 1.18
CA ALA A 182 -21.29 -9.89 2.03
C ALA A 182 -20.95 -10.17 3.51
N GLY A 183 -21.07 -9.14 4.36
CA GLY A 183 -20.77 -9.18 5.79
C GLY A 183 -19.31 -9.41 6.16
N ARG A 184 -18.41 -9.49 5.17
CA ARG A 184 -17.02 -9.84 5.39
C ARG A 184 -16.19 -8.61 5.77
N GLU A 185 -15.20 -8.80 6.65
CA GLU A 185 -14.17 -7.81 6.91
C GLU A 185 -13.26 -7.67 5.67
N VAL A 186 -12.98 -6.42 5.28
CA VAL A 186 -12.11 -6.10 4.14
C VAL A 186 -10.95 -5.23 4.59
N LEU A 187 -9.74 -5.62 4.22
CA LEU A 187 -8.52 -4.82 4.35
C LEU A 187 -8.20 -4.16 3.00
N LEU A 188 -8.54 -2.88 2.87
CA LEU A 188 -8.21 -2.08 1.69
C LEU A 188 -6.76 -1.58 1.79
N VAL A 189 -5.91 -1.95 0.82
CA VAL A 189 -4.48 -1.60 0.83
C VAL A 189 -4.16 -0.58 -0.26
N ASP A 190 -3.45 0.50 0.11
CA ASP A 190 -2.87 1.47 -0.83
C ASP A 190 -1.40 1.74 -0.46
N ASP A 191 -0.67 2.47 -1.30
CA ASP A 191 0.74 2.78 -1.05
C ASP A 191 0.92 3.98 -0.11
N ILE A 192 0.14 5.04 -0.28
CA ILE A 192 0.26 6.27 0.50
C ILE A 192 -1.09 6.98 0.68
N ILE A 193 -1.35 7.46 1.87
CA ILE A 193 -2.47 8.35 2.13
C ILE A 193 -2.01 9.82 2.16
N THR A 194 -2.67 10.66 1.37
CA THR A 194 -2.51 12.12 1.38
C THR A 194 -3.76 12.78 1.96
N THR A 195 -4.78 13.01 1.15
CA THR A 195 -6.09 13.53 1.58
C THR A 195 -7.07 12.43 2.01
N GLY A 196 -6.78 11.17 1.69
CA GLY A 196 -7.68 10.05 1.91
C GLY A 196 -8.81 9.91 0.88
N SER A 197 -8.88 10.80 -0.11
CA SER A 197 -9.99 10.79 -1.10
C SER A 197 -10.11 9.46 -1.84
N THR A 198 -8.98 8.82 -2.18
CA THR A 198 -8.95 7.49 -2.82
C THR A 198 -9.56 6.41 -1.93
N LEU A 199 -9.10 6.35 -0.69
CA LEU A 199 -9.60 5.37 0.29
C LEU A 199 -11.09 5.58 0.56
N ARG A 200 -11.52 6.85 0.73
CA ARG A 200 -12.92 7.19 0.96
C ARG A 200 -13.82 6.69 -0.18
N GLU A 201 -13.47 7.00 -1.42
CA GLU A 201 -14.28 6.62 -2.56
C GLU A 201 -14.35 5.09 -2.71
N ALA A 202 -13.21 4.42 -2.63
CA ALA A 202 -13.14 2.97 -2.70
C ALA A 202 -13.86 2.30 -1.52
N GLY A 203 -13.64 2.78 -0.28
CA GLY A 203 -14.25 2.25 0.92
C GLY A 203 -15.77 2.43 0.94
N SER A 204 -16.26 3.62 0.55
CA SER A 204 -17.71 3.88 0.43
C SER A 204 -18.37 2.90 -0.53
N LEU A 205 -17.74 2.64 -1.68
CA LEU A 205 -18.26 1.69 -2.65
C LEU A 205 -18.27 0.25 -2.10
N LEU A 206 -17.21 -0.20 -1.43
CA LEU A 206 -17.14 -1.54 -0.83
C LEU A 206 -18.21 -1.71 0.26
N ALA A 207 -18.44 -0.69 1.11
CA ALA A 207 -19.49 -0.69 2.12
C ALA A 207 -20.89 -0.79 1.46
N GLN A 208 -21.16 0.01 0.43
CA GLN A 208 -22.42 -0.06 -0.32
C GLN A 208 -22.66 -1.43 -0.98
N LYS A 209 -21.59 -2.16 -1.28
CA LYS A 209 -21.64 -3.51 -1.86
C LYS A 209 -21.67 -4.62 -0.81
N GLY A 210 -21.85 -4.27 0.46
CA GLY A 210 -22.12 -5.20 1.54
C GLY A 210 -20.89 -5.65 2.33
N ALA A 211 -19.73 -5.00 2.16
CA ALA A 211 -18.60 -5.23 3.06
C ALA A 211 -19.05 -4.96 4.51
N GLY A 212 -18.62 -5.81 5.44
CA GLY A 212 -18.88 -5.65 6.87
C GLY A 212 -17.94 -4.57 7.45
N ASN A 213 -16.93 -4.97 8.19
CA ASN A 213 -15.90 -4.04 8.67
C ASN A 213 -14.94 -3.67 7.55
N LEU A 214 -14.58 -2.38 7.46
CA LEU A 214 -13.54 -1.89 6.56
C LEU A 214 -12.34 -1.42 7.35
N LEU A 215 -11.19 -1.99 7.03
CA LEU A 215 -9.87 -1.57 7.48
C LEU A 215 -9.13 -0.97 6.29
N ALA A 216 -8.37 0.08 6.50
CA ALA A 216 -7.47 0.61 5.48
C ALA A 216 -6.02 0.54 5.95
N LEU A 217 -5.13 0.14 5.06
CA LEU A 217 -3.70 0.08 5.31
C LEU A 217 -2.94 0.75 4.17
N THR A 218 -2.08 1.70 4.52
CA THR A 218 -1.12 2.31 3.58
C THR A 218 0.28 2.21 4.13
N ALA A 219 1.30 2.22 3.27
CA ALA A 219 2.67 2.19 3.77
C ALA A 219 2.97 3.43 4.61
N ALA A 220 2.62 4.61 4.11
CA ALA A 220 2.85 5.86 4.82
C ALA A 220 1.71 6.86 4.66
N ALA A 221 1.67 7.83 5.57
CA ALA A 221 0.77 8.98 5.49
C ALA A 221 1.58 10.26 5.34
N VAL A 222 1.15 11.15 4.42
CA VAL A 222 1.69 12.50 4.27
C VAL A 222 0.95 13.43 5.23
N GLY A 223 1.68 13.98 6.21
CA GLY A 223 1.19 15.02 7.12
C GLY A 223 1.17 16.42 6.48
N LYS A 224 0.51 17.38 7.14
CA LYS A 224 0.59 18.81 6.73
C LYS A 224 2.02 19.38 6.83
N GLN A 225 2.90 18.70 7.56
CA GLN A 225 4.29 19.11 7.79
C GLN A 225 5.28 18.54 6.76
N ASP A 226 4.80 17.67 5.86
CA ASP A 226 5.65 16.94 4.90
C ASP A 226 5.65 17.60 3.49
N TYR A 227 5.05 18.82 3.38
CA TYR A 227 5.03 19.63 2.14
C TYR A 227 6.01 20.78 2.21
#